data_766689ed5b03930e7e00ecad214a7399
#
_entry.id   766689ed5b03930e7e00ecad214a7399
#
_cell.length_a   1.000
_cell.length_b   1.000
_cell.length_c   1.000
_cell.angle_alpha   90.00
_cell.angle_beta   90.00
_cell.angle_gamma   90.00
#
_symmetry.space_group_name_H-M   'P 1'
#
loop_
_entity.id
_entity.type
_entity.pdbx_description
1 polymer ?
#
loop_
_entity_poly.entity_id
_entity_poly.type
_entity_poly.pdbx_seq_one_letter_code
_entity_poly.pdbx_strand_id
1 'polypeptide(L)'
;LLEMLNTMQVSEDDETYQNPVDLLFEDLGKKKPNSFAVRQYKLYKLAAGKTARSILISCGARMAPFDIQEVRDATMYDELELDKLGDRKTALFLIMSDTDSTFNFLISMIYTQLFNLLCDKADDQYGGKLPVHVRCLIDECANIGQIPQLEKLVATIRSREISACLVLQTRSQLKAIYK
;
A
#
# COMPACT_ATOMS: atom_id res chain seq x y z
N LEU A 1 -7.68 -5.23 -10.73
CA LEU A 1 -6.44 -5.96 -10.47
C LEU A 1 -6.69 -7.44 -10.13
N LEU A 2 -7.58 -7.74 -9.18
CA LEU A 2 -7.95 -9.13 -8.83
C LEU A 2 -8.46 -9.91 -10.04
N GLU A 3 -9.36 -9.33 -10.82
CA GLU A 3 -9.87 -9.91 -12.05
C GLU A 3 -8.74 -10.19 -13.06
N MET A 4 -7.79 -9.28 -13.22
CA MET A 4 -6.60 -9.52 -14.04
C MET A 4 -5.80 -10.71 -13.54
N LEU A 5 -5.53 -10.81 -12.23
CA LEU A 5 -4.79 -11.95 -11.67
C LEU A 5 -5.51 -13.27 -11.89
N ASN A 6 -6.84 -13.29 -11.75
CA ASN A 6 -7.66 -14.48 -11.96
C ASN A 6 -7.68 -14.94 -13.43
N THR A 7 -7.52 -14.00 -14.37
CA THR A 7 -7.47 -14.31 -15.82
C THR A 7 -6.06 -14.60 -16.33
N MET A 8 -5.01 -14.34 -15.55
CA MET A 8 -3.62 -14.65 -15.87
C MET A 8 -3.34 -16.14 -15.64
N GLN A 9 -3.82 -16.98 -16.55
CA GLN A 9 -3.50 -18.40 -16.53
C GLN A 9 -2.16 -18.66 -17.25
N VAL A 10 -1.38 -19.60 -16.72
CA VAL A 10 -0.12 -20.02 -17.31
C VAL A 10 -0.28 -21.49 -17.70
N SER A 11 -0.11 -21.82 -18.98
CA SER A 11 -0.01 -23.21 -19.43
C SER A 11 1.38 -23.76 -19.11
N GLU A 12 1.45 -24.99 -18.64
CA GLU A 12 2.73 -25.70 -18.42
C GLU A 12 3.22 -26.41 -19.69
N ASP A 13 2.29 -26.74 -20.58
CA ASP A 13 2.53 -27.60 -21.74
C ASP A 13 2.57 -26.81 -23.05
N ASP A 14 2.14 -25.56 -23.05
CA ASP A 14 2.07 -24.71 -24.26
C ASP A 14 2.70 -23.34 -24.00
N GLU A 15 3.93 -23.16 -24.49
CA GLU A 15 4.67 -21.91 -24.41
C GLU A 15 4.06 -20.80 -25.29
N THR A 16 3.19 -21.17 -26.22
CA THR A 16 2.53 -20.22 -27.14
C THR A 16 1.18 -19.73 -26.62
N TYR A 17 0.73 -20.26 -25.47
CA TYR A 17 -0.55 -19.90 -24.88
C TYR A 17 -0.59 -18.42 -24.51
N GLN A 18 -1.59 -17.72 -25.03
CA GLN A 18 -1.87 -16.33 -24.72
C GLN A 18 -3.16 -16.21 -23.92
N ASN A 19 -3.07 -15.67 -22.73
CA ASN A 19 -4.24 -15.35 -21.91
C ASN A 19 -4.81 -13.97 -22.26
N PRO A 20 -6.04 -13.62 -21.80
CA PRO A 20 -6.65 -12.32 -22.11
C PRO A 20 -5.83 -11.11 -21.71
N VAL A 21 -5.01 -11.22 -20.66
CA VAL A 21 -4.13 -10.15 -20.20
C VAL A 21 -2.94 -9.96 -21.15
N ASP A 22 -2.42 -11.02 -21.75
CA ASP A 22 -1.41 -10.93 -22.80
C ASP A 22 -1.89 -10.06 -23.97
N LEU A 23 -3.10 -10.31 -24.44
CA LEU A 23 -3.71 -9.57 -25.55
C LEU A 23 -3.93 -8.09 -25.17
N LEU A 24 -4.34 -7.82 -23.93
CA LEU A 24 -4.50 -6.46 -23.42
C LEU A 24 -3.16 -5.70 -23.46
N PHE A 25 -2.06 -6.34 -22.99
CA PHE A 25 -0.74 -5.69 -22.98
C PHE A 25 -0.10 -5.58 -24.34
N GLU A 26 -0.42 -6.47 -25.28
CA GLU A 26 -0.02 -6.33 -26.67
C GLU A 26 -0.68 -5.11 -27.33
N ASP A 27 -2.00 -4.94 -27.16
CA ASP A 27 -2.71 -3.77 -27.67
C ASP A 27 -2.21 -2.45 -27.03
N LEU A 28 -2.02 -2.46 -25.71
CA LEU A 28 -1.42 -1.32 -25.01
C LEU A 28 -0.01 -1.02 -25.52
N GLY A 29 0.79 -2.05 -25.81
CA GLY A 29 2.13 -1.92 -26.34
C GLY A 29 2.19 -1.30 -27.72
N LYS A 30 1.19 -1.58 -28.58
CA LYS A 30 1.03 -0.93 -29.89
C LYS A 30 0.70 0.56 -29.74
N LYS A 31 -0.17 0.91 -28.78
CA LYS A 31 -0.62 2.30 -28.54
C LYS A 31 0.39 3.14 -27.76
N LYS A 32 1.05 2.52 -26.75
CA LYS A 32 1.96 3.19 -25.81
C LYS A 32 3.19 2.31 -25.51
N PRO A 33 4.15 2.16 -26.48
CA PRO A 33 5.26 1.21 -26.35
C PRO A 33 6.20 1.50 -25.18
N ASN A 34 6.30 2.75 -24.75
CA ASN A 34 7.15 3.19 -23.64
C ASN A 34 6.42 3.26 -22.28
N SER A 35 5.20 2.75 -22.20
CA SER A 35 4.45 2.68 -20.94
C SER A 35 5.23 1.87 -19.91
N PHE A 36 5.28 2.39 -18.66
CA PHE A 36 5.86 1.66 -17.54
C PHE A 36 5.19 0.29 -17.35
N ALA A 37 3.87 0.23 -17.44
CA ALA A 37 3.12 -1.01 -17.31
C ALA A 37 3.52 -2.06 -18.36
N VAL A 38 3.67 -1.66 -19.62
CA VAL A 38 4.12 -2.57 -20.71
C VAL A 38 5.52 -3.10 -20.43
N ARG A 39 6.43 -2.25 -19.95
CA ARG A 39 7.80 -2.68 -19.63
C ARG A 39 7.82 -3.69 -18.48
N GLN A 40 7.03 -3.43 -17.42
CA GLN A 40 6.93 -4.37 -16.29
C GLN A 40 6.29 -5.70 -16.70
N TYR A 41 5.26 -5.65 -17.53
CA TYR A 41 4.64 -6.86 -18.04
C TYR A 41 5.60 -7.71 -18.87
N LYS A 42 6.41 -7.08 -19.73
CA LYS A 42 7.46 -7.78 -20.48
C LYS A 42 8.48 -8.45 -19.56
N LEU A 43 8.87 -7.79 -18.46
CA LEU A 43 9.76 -8.41 -17.46
C LEU A 43 9.11 -9.64 -16.81
N TYR A 44 7.83 -9.55 -16.45
CA TYR A 44 7.10 -10.69 -15.92
C TYR A 44 7.07 -11.86 -16.94
N LYS A 45 6.87 -11.59 -18.21
CA LYS A 45 6.84 -12.60 -19.29
C LYS A 45 8.19 -13.28 -19.55
N LEU A 46 9.29 -12.75 -19.03
CA LEU A 46 10.58 -13.46 -19.04
C LEU A 46 10.60 -14.64 -18.07
N ALA A 47 9.72 -14.65 -17.09
CA ALA A 47 9.56 -15.79 -16.20
C ALA A 47 8.80 -16.91 -16.93
N ALA A 48 9.42 -18.07 -17.09
CA ALA A 48 8.83 -19.21 -17.77
C ALA A 48 8.10 -20.16 -16.80
N GLY A 49 7.01 -20.75 -17.26
CA GLY A 49 6.32 -21.91 -16.69
C GLY A 49 6.11 -21.82 -15.17
N LYS A 50 6.80 -22.67 -14.42
CA LYS A 50 6.66 -22.79 -12.95
C LYS A 50 6.99 -21.49 -12.18
N THR A 51 7.93 -20.70 -12.66
CA THR A 51 8.31 -19.42 -12.04
C THR A 51 7.18 -18.40 -12.18
N ALA A 52 6.59 -18.26 -13.36
CA ALA A 52 5.45 -17.37 -13.59
C ALA A 52 4.26 -17.76 -12.71
N ARG A 53 3.97 -19.06 -12.62
CA ARG A 53 2.91 -19.58 -11.75
C ARG A 53 3.17 -19.28 -10.26
N SER A 54 4.40 -19.44 -9.78
CA SER A 54 4.78 -19.11 -8.40
C SER A 54 4.60 -17.62 -8.10
N ILE A 55 4.93 -16.76 -9.06
CA ILE A 55 4.69 -15.31 -8.93
C ILE A 55 3.20 -15.02 -8.80
N LEU A 56 2.35 -15.60 -9.65
CA LEU A 56 0.90 -15.40 -9.60
C LEU A 56 0.29 -15.91 -8.29
N ILE A 57 0.71 -17.09 -7.81
CA ILE A 57 0.26 -17.62 -6.51
C ILE A 57 0.65 -16.66 -5.38
N SER A 58 1.88 -16.16 -5.38
CA SER A 58 2.34 -15.21 -4.37
C SER A 58 1.58 -13.88 -4.42
N CYS A 59 1.27 -13.38 -5.62
CA CYS A 59 0.44 -12.20 -5.79
C CYS A 59 -0.99 -12.45 -5.30
N GLY A 60 -1.59 -13.58 -5.69
CA GLY A 60 -2.93 -13.98 -5.27
C GLY A 60 -3.07 -14.06 -3.75
N ALA A 61 -2.11 -14.73 -3.09
CA ALA A 61 -2.10 -14.83 -1.63
C ALA A 61 -2.05 -13.46 -0.92
N ARG A 62 -1.27 -12.51 -1.46
CA ARG A 62 -1.17 -11.15 -0.90
C ARG A 62 -2.41 -10.29 -1.19
N MET A 63 -3.10 -10.59 -2.28
CA MET A 63 -4.32 -9.86 -2.68
C MET A 63 -5.60 -10.48 -2.11
N ALA A 64 -5.53 -11.68 -1.53
CA ALA A 64 -6.68 -12.38 -0.98
C ALA A 64 -7.52 -11.55 0.00
N PRO A 65 -6.95 -10.68 0.88
CA PRO A 65 -7.76 -9.84 1.75
C PRO A 65 -8.71 -8.90 1.00
N PHE A 66 -8.38 -8.51 -0.24
CA PHE A 66 -9.23 -7.65 -1.07
C PHE A 66 -10.36 -8.42 -1.79
N ASP A 67 -10.46 -9.75 -1.62
CA ASP A 67 -11.63 -10.52 -2.04
C ASP A 67 -12.81 -10.40 -1.06
N ILE A 68 -12.52 -9.94 0.17
CA ILE A 68 -13.55 -9.63 1.17
C ILE A 68 -14.32 -8.40 0.70
N GLN A 69 -15.66 -8.52 0.61
CA GLN A 69 -16.51 -7.48 0.03
C GLN A 69 -16.38 -6.15 0.77
N GLU A 70 -16.34 -6.17 2.10
CA GLU A 70 -16.24 -5.00 2.95
C GLU A 70 -14.90 -4.25 2.73
N VAL A 71 -13.81 -4.98 2.53
CA VAL A 71 -12.50 -4.40 2.21
C VAL A 71 -12.51 -3.77 0.82
N ARG A 72 -13.14 -4.45 -0.14
CA ARG A 72 -13.27 -3.96 -1.51
C ARG A 72 -14.05 -2.66 -1.55
N ASP A 73 -15.19 -2.61 -0.87
CA ASP A 73 -16.05 -1.42 -0.81
C ASP A 73 -15.33 -0.27 -0.11
N ALA A 74 -14.64 -0.53 1.00
CA ALA A 74 -13.88 0.48 1.74
C ALA A 74 -12.64 1.02 1.00
N THR A 75 -12.13 0.30 -0.01
CA THR A 75 -10.94 0.69 -0.77
C THR A 75 -11.22 1.10 -2.22
N MET A 76 -12.49 1.12 -2.63
CA MET A 76 -12.87 1.41 -4.00
C MET A 76 -12.72 2.89 -4.34
N TYR A 77 -12.95 3.77 -3.39
CA TYR A 77 -12.88 5.23 -3.55
C TYR A 77 -12.01 5.85 -2.46
N ASP A 78 -11.43 7.01 -2.73
CA ASP A 78 -10.72 7.80 -1.73
C ASP A 78 -11.70 8.68 -0.96
N GLU A 79 -12.19 8.18 0.17
CA GLU A 79 -13.06 8.91 1.09
C GLU A 79 -12.29 9.57 2.23
N LEU A 80 -11.06 9.14 2.49
CA LEU A 80 -10.27 9.61 3.62
C LEU A 80 -9.62 10.98 3.36
N GLU A 81 -9.35 11.31 2.11
CA GLU A 81 -8.69 12.55 1.70
C GLU A 81 -7.45 12.86 2.57
N LEU A 82 -6.59 11.85 2.75
CA LEU A 82 -5.44 11.91 3.68
C LEU A 82 -4.50 13.07 3.38
N ASP A 83 -4.41 13.47 2.13
CA ASP A 83 -3.62 14.61 1.66
C ASP A 83 -4.12 15.96 2.20
N LYS A 84 -5.38 16.05 2.65
CA LYS A 84 -5.98 17.29 3.15
C LYS A 84 -5.86 17.49 4.66
N LEU A 85 -5.36 16.50 5.40
CA LEU A 85 -5.29 16.56 6.87
C LEU A 85 -4.38 17.69 7.37
N GLY A 86 -3.37 18.08 6.59
CA GLY A 86 -2.47 19.18 6.92
C GLY A 86 -2.95 20.57 6.46
N ASP A 87 -4.06 20.69 5.71
CA ASP A 87 -4.56 21.95 5.15
C ASP A 87 -5.51 22.67 6.09
N ARG A 88 -6.29 21.91 6.85
CA ARG A 88 -7.33 22.44 7.75
C ARG A 88 -7.40 21.62 9.04
N LYS A 89 -7.98 22.19 10.09
CA LYS A 89 -8.22 21.47 11.35
C LYS A 89 -9.20 20.33 11.11
N THR A 90 -8.71 19.12 11.19
CA THR A 90 -9.46 17.88 10.94
C THR A 90 -9.12 16.85 12.01
N ALA A 91 -10.06 16.02 12.39
CA ALA A 91 -9.82 14.83 13.22
C ALA A 91 -10.23 13.59 12.43
N LEU A 92 -9.28 12.69 12.21
CA LEU A 92 -9.50 11.37 11.61
C LEU A 92 -9.40 10.31 12.71
N PHE A 93 -10.43 9.48 12.83
CA PHE A 93 -10.46 8.36 13.77
C PHE A 93 -10.37 7.05 12.99
N LEU A 94 -9.33 6.27 13.26
CA LEU A 94 -9.14 4.93 12.71
C LEU A 94 -9.43 3.93 13.83
N ILE A 95 -10.57 3.26 13.75
CA ILE A 95 -11.01 2.31 14.78
C ILE A 95 -10.78 0.89 14.25
N MET A 96 -10.05 0.08 15.03
CA MET A 96 -9.77 -1.31 14.73
C MET A 96 -10.31 -2.20 15.83
N SER A 97 -10.55 -3.47 15.47
CA SER A 97 -10.76 -4.52 16.48
C SER A 97 -9.45 -4.85 17.17
N ASP A 98 -9.47 -4.99 18.47
CA ASP A 98 -8.36 -5.48 19.30
C ASP A 98 -8.31 -7.01 19.36
N THR A 99 -9.39 -7.68 18.97
CA THR A 99 -9.51 -9.15 18.95
C THR A 99 -9.31 -9.78 17.57
N ASP A 100 -9.39 -8.99 16.48
CA ASP A 100 -9.25 -9.48 15.11
C ASP A 100 -8.18 -8.68 14.36
N SER A 101 -7.07 -9.34 14.03
CA SER A 101 -5.94 -8.74 13.33
C SER A 101 -6.05 -8.80 11.81
N THR A 102 -7.12 -9.38 11.26
CA THR A 102 -7.29 -9.61 9.82
C THR A 102 -7.11 -8.33 9.00
N PHE A 103 -7.56 -7.19 9.52
CA PHE A 103 -7.55 -5.90 8.81
C PHE A 103 -6.42 -4.95 9.23
N ASN A 104 -5.50 -5.38 10.11
CA ASN A 104 -4.41 -4.52 10.60
C ASN A 104 -3.51 -4.00 9.46
N PHE A 105 -3.37 -4.78 8.37
CA PHE A 105 -2.62 -4.34 7.20
C PHE A 105 -3.19 -3.07 6.56
N LEU A 106 -4.52 -2.84 6.61
CA LEU A 106 -5.14 -1.62 6.08
C LEU A 106 -4.67 -0.39 6.85
N ILE A 107 -4.60 -0.49 8.18
CA ILE A 107 -4.14 0.60 9.02
C ILE A 107 -2.66 0.91 8.75
N SER A 108 -1.82 -0.12 8.60
CA SER A 108 -0.43 0.06 8.22
C SER A 108 -0.29 0.75 6.85
N MET A 109 -1.14 0.40 5.89
CA MET A 109 -1.20 1.06 4.57
C MET A 109 -1.64 2.52 4.69
N ILE A 110 -2.68 2.81 5.48
CA ILE A 110 -3.17 4.18 5.71
C ILE A 110 -2.05 5.04 6.30
N TYR A 111 -1.36 4.60 7.35
CA TYR A 111 -0.25 5.36 7.93
C TYR A 111 0.90 5.55 6.94
N THR A 112 1.21 4.53 6.14
CA THR A 112 2.25 4.64 5.11
C THR A 112 1.89 5.71 4.07
N GLN A 113 0.66 5.70 3.58
CA GLN A 113 0.16 6.70 2.64
C GLN A 113 0.10 8.09 3.28
N LEU A 114 -0.43 8.19 4.49
CA LEU A 114 -0.55 9.44 5.23
C LEU A 114 0.79 10.15 5.35
N PHE A 115 1.81 9.46 5.87
CA PHE A 115 3.13 10.07 6.05
C PHE A 115 3.76 10.48 4.72
N ASN A 116 3.65 9.66 3.68
CA ASN A 116 4.19 10.00 2.36
C ASN A 116 3.47 11.22 1.78
N LEU A 117 2.13 11.20 1.72
CA LEU A 117 1.34 12.29 1.17
C LEU A 117 1.58 13.62 1.90
N LEU A 118 1.61 13.59 3.23
CA LEU A 118 1.84 14.81 4.03
C LEU A 118 3.27 15.33 3.89
N CYS A 119 4.27 14.45 3.81
CA CYS A 119 5.66 14.88 3.59
C CYS A 119 5.84 15.49 2.20
N ASP A 120 5.37 14.80 1.16
CA ASP A 120 5.46 15.28 -0.22
C ASP A 120 4.73 16.62 -0.38
N LYS A 121 3.54 16.74 0.22
CA LYS A 121 2.77 17.97 0.18
C LYS A 121 3.44 19.12 0.92
N ALA A 122 4.03 18.86 2.08
CA ALA A 122 4.80 19.86 2.82
C ALA A 122 5.97 20.39 1.99
N ASP A 123 6.70 19.48 1.33
CA ASP A 123 7.87 19.83 0.54
C ASP A 123 7.48 20.53 -0.77
N ASP A 124 6.52 19.99 -1.52
CA ASP A 124 6.20 20.43 -2.88
C ASP A 124 5.28 21.68 -2.90
N GLN A 125 4.35 21.79 -1.93
CA GLN A 125 3.33 22.83 -1.97
C GLN A 125 3.53 23.94 -0.92
N TYR A 126 4.12 23.60 0.23
CA TYR A 126 4.19 24.50 1.39
C TYR A 126 5.62 24.87 1.80
N GLY A 127 6.61 24.62 0.96
CA GLY A 127 7.99 25.03 1.23
C GLY A 127 8.62 24.37 2.45
N GLY A 128 8.20 23.13 2.75
CA GLY A 128 8.78 22.29 3.79
C GLY A 128 7.96 22.19 5.10
N LYS A 129 6.81 22.89 5.20
CA LYS A 129 5.98 22.85 6.42
C LYS A 129 4.50 22.88 6.10
N LEU A 130 3.72 21.99 6.71
CA LEU A 130 2.27 22.03 6.61
C LEU A 130 1.69 23.26 7.31
N PRO A 131 0.60 23.86 6.79
CA PRO A 131 -0.06 25.00 7.41
C PRO A 131 -0.74 24.67 8.75
N VAL A 132 -1.17 23.41 8.93
CA VAL A 132 -1.74 22.90 10.18
C VAL A 132 -0.92 21.72 10.66
N HIS A 133 -0.52 21.78 11.95
CA HIS A 133 0.21 20.67 12.58
C HIS A 133 -0.62 19.40 12.61
N VAL A 134 -0.07 18.29 12.10
CA VAL A 134 -0.70 16.97 12.13
C VAL A 134 -0.09 16.12 13.23
N ARG A 135 -0.90 15.72 14.20
CA ARG A 135 -0.50 14.80 15.27
C ARG A 135 -1.14 13.43 15.07
N CYS A 136 -0.32 12.41 14.86
CA CYS A 136 -0.75 11.03 14.83
C CYS A 136 -0.67 10.45 16.25
N LEU A 137 -1.82 10.10 16.84
CA LEU A 137 -1.90 9.35 18.09
C LEU A 137 -2.12 7.89 17.75
N ILE A 138 -1.13 7.06 17.97
CA ILE A 138 -1.15 5.65 17.60
C ILE A 138 -1.21 4.83 18.89
N ASP A 139 -2.43 4.56 19.32
CA ASP A 139 -2.67 3.71 20.48
C ASP A 139 -2.44 2.25 20.12
N GLU A 140 -1.93 1.48 21.05
CA GLU A 140 -1.53 0.08 20.87
C GLU A 140 -0.73 -0.16 19.57
N CYS A 141 0.27 0.68 19.33
CA CYS A 141 1.08 0.68 18.10
C CYS A 141 1.62 -0.71 17.71
N ALA A 142 1.78 -1.61 18.68
CA ALA A 142 2.21 -2.98 18.43
C ALA A 142 1.17 -3.81 17.65
N ASN A 143 -0.13 -3.48 17.77
CA ASN A 143 -1.21 -4.26 17.15
C ASN A 143 -1.43 -3.89 15.68
N ILE A 144 -0.97 -2.72 15.25
CA ILE A 144 -1.12 -2.23 13.86
C ILE A 144 -0.23 -3.01 12.89
N GLY A 145 0.79 -3.71 13.42
CA GLY A 145 1.84 -4.30 12.61
C GLY A 145 2.94 -3.29 12.26
N GLN A 146 3.82 -3.66 11.36
CA GLN A 146 4.94 -2.80 10.99
C GLN A 146 4.50 -1.71 10.01
N ILE A 147 4.67 -0.44 10.39
CA ILE A 147 4.62 0.69 9.46
C ILE A 147 6.01 0.77 8.81
N PRO A 148 6.13 0.57 7.49
CA PRO A 148 7.43 0.57 6.82
C PRO A 148 8.22 1.85 7.07
N GLN A 149 9.49 1.71 7.44
CA GLN A 149 10.42 2.82 7.67
C GLN A 149 9.99 3.84 8.75
N LEU A 150 9.15 3.45 9.70
CA LEU A 150 8.67 4.35 10.75
C LEU A 150 9.82 5.02 11.50
N GLU A 151 10.92 4.30 11.74
CA GLU A 151 12.12 4.82 12.41
C GLU A 151 12.76 6.00 11.66
N LYS A 152 12.75 5.97 10.32
CA LYS A 152 13.23 7.08 9.49
C LYS A 152 12.22 8.22 9.45
N LEU A 153 10.95 7.87 9.36
CA LEU A 153 9.85 8.84 9.32
C LEU A 153 9.84 9.70 10.58
N VAL A 154 9.87 9.12 11.78
CA VAL A 154 9.84 9.88 13.04
C VAL A 154 11.03 10.84 13.20
N ALA A 155 12.15 10.54 12.55
CA ALA A 155 13.31 11.42 12.55
C ALA A 155 13.13 12.66 11.63
N THR A 156 12.31 12.56 10.59
CA THR A 156 12.21 13.57 9.54
C THR A 156 10.90 14.37 9.53
N ILE A 157 9.80 13.80 10.04
CA ILE A 157 8.47 14.43 9.97
C ILE A 157 8.33 15.70 10.79
N ARG A 158 9.14 15.87 11.84
CA ARG A 158 9.07 17.03 12.75
C ARG A 158 9.25 18.37 12.01
N SER A 159 10.18 18.44 11.08
CA SER A 159 10.43 19.65 10.29
C SER A 159 9.23 20.07 9.44
N ARG A 160 8.36 19.12 9.10
CA ARG A 160 7.17 19.30 8.26
C ARG A 160 5.88 19.57 9.03
N GLU A 161 5.98 19.89 10.34
CA GLU A 161 4.81 20.06 11.23
C GLU A 161 3.99 18.76 11.39
N ILE A 162 4.66 17.60 11.41
CA ILE A 162 4.04 16.31 11.66
C ILE A 162 4.67 15.69 12.90
N SER A 163 3.86 15.13 13.78
CA SER A 163 4.33 14.41 14.97
C SER A 163 3.60 13.07 15.15
N ALA A 164 4.30 12.09 15.70
CA ALA A 164 3.74 10.80 16.06
C ALA A 164 3.89 10.56 17.56
N CYS A 165 2.82 10.12 18.21
CA CYS A 165 2.79 9.66 19.59
C CYS A 165 2.45 8.18 19.56
N LEU A 166 3.42 7.34 19.91
CA LEU A 166 3.29 5.89 19.93
C LEU A 166 3.00 5.43 21.34
N VAL A 167 1.87 4.80 21.56
CA VAL A 167 1.52 4.19 22.85
C VAL A 167 1.79 2.69 22.76
N LEU A 168 2.52 2.19 23.73
CA LEU A 168 2.98 0.81 23.83
C LEU A 168 2.85 0.32 25.27
N GLN A 169 2.48 -0.92 25.46
CA GLN A 169 2.45 -1.55 26.78
C GLN A 169 3.87 -1.86 27.29
N THR A 170 4.77 -2.27 26.39
CA THR A 170 6.16 -2.59 26.75
C THR A 170 7.13 -2.22 25.61
N ARG A 171 8.39 -1.91 25.98
CA ARG A 171 9.46 -1.67 24.99
C ARG A 171 9.80 -2.93 24.18
N SER A 172 9.56 -4.11 24.70
CA SER A 172 9.81 -5.38 24.01
C SER A 172 8.92 -5.55 22.79
N GLN A 173 7.68 -5.05 22.83
CA GLN A 173 6.77 -5.05 21.67
C GLN A 173 7.37 -4.27 20.49
N LEU A 174 7.91 -3.08 20.75
CA LEU A 174 8.55 -2.28 19.70
C LEU A 174 9.75 -3.00 19.08
N LYS A 175 10.61 -3.63 19.94
CA LYS A 175 11.78 -4.37 19.46
C LYS A 175 11.41 -5.64 18.69
N ALA A 176 10.23 -6.21 18.91
CA ALA A 176 9.77 -7.37 18.15
C ALA A 176 9.35 -6.99 16.72
N ILE A 177 8.81 -5.78 16.53
CA ILE A 177 8.30 -5.30 15.25
C ILE A 177 9.37 -4.57 14.45
N TYR A 178 10.12 -3.69 15.13
CA TYR A 178 11.19 -2.86 14.54
C TYR A 178 12.55 -3.33 15.08
N LYS A 179 13.24 -4.13 14.26
CA LYS A 179 14.58 -4.67 14.57
C LYS A 179 15.67 -3.74 14.06
#